data_79e3ec136cce6192358ecfc7e6713c30
#
_entry.id   79e3ec136cce6192358ecfc7e6713c30
#
_cell.length_a   1.000
_cell.length_b   1.000
_cell.length_c   1.000
_cell.angle_alpha   90.00
_cell.angle_beta   90.00
_cell.angle_gamma   90.00
#
_symmetry.space_group_name_H-M   'P 1'
#
loop_
_entity.id
_entity.type
_entity.pdbx_description
1 polymer ?
#
loop_
_entity_poly.entity_id
_entity_poly.type
_entity_poly.pdbx_seq_one_letter_code
_entity_poly.pdbx_strand_id
1 'polypeptide(L)'
;MSQHSAWFVPGRIEVLGKHTDYAAGRSLVCASSQGITLRGRAIDEPVVRVRSDAASDMVEIGLRQDPVDRRGHWSGYPAAVVARLVRNFGDAVGGAEVEVTSTLPLASGMSSSSAMIVGLARVLIDLGDIESTELFKRNICSIEDYAHYLACIENGQTFKELEGHMGVGTFGGSQDHTAIMCSHQDQLSQFSFCPTRREADIDFPSDYSFVVAVSGVLAEKSGQARELYNRASLATTEIVKLWNQATGRSDVYLNQAVQSSPQAPAQLREIEIGRAHV
;
A
#
# COMPACT_ATOMS: atom_id res chain seq x y z
N MET A 1 20.79 -26.54 -0.55
CA MET A 1 19.34 -26.76 -0.23
C MET A 1 18.61 -25.55 -0.76
N SER A 2 17.57 -25.72 -1.58
CA SER A 2 16.79 -24.57 -2.06
C SER A 2 16.09 -23.90 -0.88
N GLN A 3 16.30 -22.60 -0.72
CA GLN A 3 15.65 -21.80 0.31
C GLN A 3 14.17 -21.60 -0.08
N HIS A 4 13.26 -21.80 0.86
CA HIS A 4 11.82 -21.66 0.69
C HIS A 4 11.27 -20.61 1.66
N SER A 5 10.26 -19.86 1.22
CA SER A 5 9.49 -18.92 2.03
C SER A 5 7.99 -19.06 1.73
N ALA A 6 7.15 -18.93 2.74
CA ALA A 6 5.70 -18.99 2.59
C ALA A 6 5.00 -17.99 3.51
N TRP A 7 4.07 -17.22 2.96
CA TRP A 7 3.31 -16.21 3.68
C TRP A 7 1.82 -16.30 3.37
N PHE A 8 1.00 -16.21 4.39
CA PHE A 8 -0.41 -15.84 4.26
C PHE A 8 -0.54 -14.35 4.58
N VAL A 9 -1.15 -13.62 3.66
CA VAL A 9 -1.35 -12.17 3.76
C VAL A 9 -2.85 -11.89 3.69
N PRO A 10 -3.46 -11.37 4.77
CA PRO A 10 -4.88 -11.11 4.81
C PRO A 10 -5.27 -9.99 3.87
N GLY A 11 -6.53 -9.96 3.44
CA GLY A 11 -7.16 -8.74 2.98
C GLY A 11 -7.45 -7.80 4.15
N ARG A 12 -7.94 -6.58 3.84
CA ARG A 12 -8.35 -5.64 4.89
C ARG A 12 -9.81 -5.21 4.71
N ILE A 13 -10.44 -4.91 5.83
CA ILE A 13 -11.72 -4.22 5.89
C ILE A 13 -11.48 -2.83 6.48
N GLU A 14 -11.94 -1.81 5.77
CA GLU A 14 -11.96 -0.44 6.25
C GLU A 14 -13.34 -0.15 6.83
N VAL A 15 -13.39 0.09 8.14
CA VAL A 15 -14.63 0.36 8.86
C VAL A 15 -14.96 1.84 8.77
N LEU A 16 -13.97 2.69 9.02
CA LEU A 16 -14.09 4.17 8.97
C LEU A 16 -12.77 4.79 8.47
N GLY A 17 -12.84 5.98 7.90
CA GLY A 17 -11.67 6.78 7.55
C GLY A 17 -11.16 6.59 6.13
N LYS A 18 -12.06 6.37 5.18
CA LYS A 18 -11.70 6.23 3.77
C LYS A 18 -11.03 7.48 3.21
N HIS A 19 -9.92 7.28 2.51
CA HIS A 19 -9.16 8.36 1.87
C HIS A 19 -8.66 9.44 2.85
N THR A 20 -8.35 9.07 4.10
CA THR A 20 -7.84 10.01 5.10
C THR A 20 -6.34 9.86 5.37
N ASP A 21 -5.75 8.74 5.01
CA ASP A 21 -4.37 8.37 5.31
C ASP A 21 -3.34 9.32 4.66
N TYR A 22 -3.45 9.64 3.38
CA TYR A 22 -2.57 10.61 2.72
C TYR A 22 -2.83 12.07 3.11
N ALA A 23 -3.94 12.32 3.84
CA ALA A 23 -4.28 13.62 4.40
C ALA A 23 -3.87 13.80 5.88
N ALA A 24 -3.11 12.86 6.44
CA ALA A 24 -2.76 12.74 7.86
C ALA A 24 -3.98 12.59 8.79
N GLY A 25 -5.03 11.92 8.30
CA GLY A 25 -6.22 11.61 9.06
C GLY A 25 -6.11 10.30 9.84
N ARG A 26 -7.26 9.74 10.22
CA ARG A 26 -7.39 8.51 10.98
C ARG A 26 -8.23 7.49 10.25
N SER A 27 -7.95 6.21 10.49
CA SER A 27 -8.79 5.11 10.01
C SER A 27 -9.00 4.07 11.10
N LEU A 28 -10.17 3.44 11.07
CA LEU A 28 -10.50 2.24 11.82
C LEU A 28 -10.59 1.08 10.85
N VAL A 29 -9.72 0.10 11.01
CA VAL A 29 -9.50 -1.00 10.07
C VAL A 29 -9.36 -2.33 10.78
N CYS A 30 -9.49 -3.43 10.04
CA CYS A 30 -9.09 -4.75 10.51
C CYS A 30 -8.59 -5.62 9.36
N ALA A 31 -7.83 -6.66 9.70
CA ALA A 31 -7.49 -7.74 8.80
C ALA A 31 -8.67 -8.71 8.64
N SER A 32 -8.84 -9.29 7.46
CA SER A 32 -9.84 -10.32 7.20
C SER A 32 -9.26 -11.73 7.35
N SER A 33 -10.10 -12.72 7.59
CA SER A 33 -9.71 -14.13 7.53
C SER A 33 -9.45 -14.65 6.11
N GLN A 34 -9.91 -13.91 5.11
CA GLN A 34 -9.61 -14.17 3.70
C GLN A 34 -8.34 -13.43 3.31
N GLY A 35 -7.55 -14.02 2.41
CA GLY A 35 -6.27 -13.43 2.03
C GLY A 35 -5.66 -14.12 0.82
N ILE A 36 -4.39 -13.83 0.61
CA ILE A 36 -3.57 -14.51 -0.39
C ILE A 36 -2.44 -15.30 0.28
N THR A 37 -2.12 -16.45 -0.27
CA THR A 37 -0.98 -17.26 0.15
C THR A 37 0.07 -17.22 -0.96
N LEU A 38 1.30 -16.86 -0.59
CA LEU A 38 2.43 -16.90 -1.49
C LEU A 38 3.43 -17.95 -1.02
N ARG A 39 3.91 -18.78 -1.94
CA ARG A 39 4.99 -19.75 -1.69
C ARG A 39 6.09 -19.49 -2.69
N GLY A 40 7.28 -19.22 -2.20
CA GLY A 40 8.45 -18.93 -3.00
C GLY A 40 9.58 -19.90 -2.76
N ARG A 41 10.37 -20.15 -3.80
CA ARG A 41 11.65 -20.85 -3.73
C ARG A 41 12.73 -20.07 -4.48
N ALA A 42 13.94 -20.06 -3.94
CA ALA A 42 15.08 -19.48 -4.63
C ALA A 42 15.46 -20.32 -5.87
N ILE A 43 15.91 -19.63 -6.92
CA ILE A 43 16.46 -20.20 -8.14
C ILE A 43 17.77 -19.50 -8.51
N ASP A 44 18.62 -20.17 -9.28
CA ASP A 44 19.94 -19.62 -9.67
C ASP A 44 19.85 -18.58 -10.81
N GLU A 45 18.75 -18.61 -11.56
CA GLU A 45 18.52 -17.69 -12.66
C GLU A 45 18.20 -16.27 -12.13
N PRO A 46 18.73 -15.19 -12.75
CA PRO A 46 18.51 -13.82 -12.27
C PRO A 46 17.13 -13.26 -12.69
N VAL A 47 16.06 -13.99 -12.36
CA VAL A 47 14.68 -13.65 -12.71
C VAL A 47 13.74 -13.97 -11.54
N VAL A 48 12.65 -13.21 -11.42
CA VAL A 48 11.52 -13.55 -10.54
C VAL A 48 10.35 -13.98 -11.42
N ARG A 49 9.87 -15.21 -11.22
CA ARG A 49 8.68 -15.76 -11.89
C ARG A 49 7.53 -15.80 -10.91
N VAL A 50 6.41 -15.21 -11.28
CA VAL A 50 5.20 -15.18 -10.45
C VAL A 50 4.04 -15.79 -11.21
N ARG A 51 3.42 -16.81 -10.61
CA ARG A 51 2.19 -17.44 -11.10
C ARG A 51 1.07 -17.23 -10.11
N SER A 52 -0.11 -16.80 -10.58
CA SER A 52 -1.30 -16.64 -9.76
C SER A 52 -2.43 -17.53 -10.28
N ASP A 53 -3.21 -18.11 -9.37
CA ASP A 53 -4.43 -18.84 -9.70
C ASP A 53 -5.55 -17.94 -10.25
N ALA A 54 -5.45 -16.63 -9.98
CA ALA A 54 -6.38 -15.62 -10.49
C ALA A 54 -6.02 -15.09 -11.90
N ALA A 55 -4.90 -15.53 -12.48
CA ALA A 55 -4.42 -15.10 -13.80
C ALA A 55 -4.00 -16.31 -14.67
N SER A 56 -4.23 -16.21 -15.97
CA SER A 56 -3.89 -17.29 -16.91
C SER A 56 -2.40 -17.32 -17.28
N ASP A 57 -1.70 -16.22 -17.13
CA ASP A 57 -0.32 -16.01 -17.53
C ASP A 57 0.64 -16.02 -16.34
N MET A 58 1.85 -16.52 -16.59
CA MET A 58 2.98 -16.38 -15.67
C MET A 58 3.74 -15.11 -16.02
N VAL A 59 4.13 -14.36 -15.01
CA VAL A 59 4.96 -13.16 -15.17
C VAL A 59 6.42 -13.49 -14.88
N GLU A 60 7.30 -13.10 -15.78
CA GLU A 60 8.74 -13.15 -15.59
C GLU A 60 9.32 -11.74 -15.57
N ILE A 61 10.17 -11.44 -14.57
CA ILE A 61 10.78 -10.13 -14.32
C ILE A 61 12.28 -10.33 -14.13
N GLY A 62 13.08 -9.81 -15.07
CA GLY A 62 14.55 -9.85 -14.97
C GLY A 62 15.08 -8.93 -13.88
N LEU A 63 16.01 -9.42 -13.04
CA LEU A 63 16.64 -8.62 -11.98
C LEU A 63 17.64 -7.58 -12.51
N ARG A 64 18.16 -7.78 -13.71
CA ARG A 64 19.19 -6.93 -14.33
C ARG A 64 18.68 -6.15 -15.55
N GLN A 65 17.38 -6.15 -15.76
CA GLN A 65 16.75 -5.45 -16.88
C GLN A 65 16.10 -4.17 -16.39
N ASP A 66 16.05 -3.15 -17.27
CA ASP A 66 15.28 -1.96 -16.98
C ASP A 66 13.80 -2.34 -16.77
N PRO A 67 13.15 -1.76 -15.76
CA PRO A 67 11.76 -2.03 -15.47
C PRO A 67 10.85 -1.65 -16.65
N VAL A 68 10.09 -2.62 -17.15
CA VAL A 68 9.07 -2.37 -18.18
C VAL A 68 7.83 -1.78 -17.49
N ASP A 69 7.27 -0.71 -18.05
CA ASP A 69 6.01 -0.16 -17.58
C ASP A 69 4.86 -1.15 -17.82
N ARG A 70 4.32 -1.67 -16.74
CA ARG A 70 3.20 -2.63 -16.72
C ARG A 70 1.97 -2.09 -15.99
N ARG A 71 1.88 -0.75 -15.85
CA ARG A 71 0.75 -0.10 -15.17
C ARG A 71 -0.57 -0.42 -15.88
N GLY A 72 -1.58 -0.79 -15.08
CA GLY A 72 -2.90 -1.20 -15.60
C GLY A 72 -3.05 -2.69 -15.87
N HIS A 73 -1.98 -3.47 -15.74
CA HIS A 73 -2.01 -4.93 -15.78
C HIS A 73 -1.62 -5.50 -14.42
N TRP A 74 -2.13 -6.68 -14.03
CA TRP A 74 -1.83 -7.28 -12.73
C TRP A 74 -0.34 -7.50 -12.49
N SER A 75 0.41 -7.78 -13.56
CA SER A 75 1.87 -7.93 -13.51
C SER A 75 2.63 -6.66 -13.09
N GLY A 76 1.96 -5.51 -13.07
CA GLY A 76 2.51 -4.26 -12.56
C GLY A 76 2.86 -4.32 -11.07
N TYR A 77 2.09 -5.07 -10.27
CA TYR A 77 2.38 -5.24 -8.84
C TYR A 77 3.67 -6.04 -8.60
N PRO A 78 3.84 -7.26 -9.16
CA PRO A 78 5.12 -7.95 -9.07
C PRO A 78 6.30 -7.13 -9.62
N ALA A 79 6.13 -6.47 -10.75
CA ALA A 79 7.18 -5.65 -11.35
C ALA A 79 7.62 -4.51 -10.44
N ALA A 80 6.67 -3.81 -9.79
CA ALA A 80 6.99 -2.73 -8.85
C ALA A 80 7.75 -3.25 -7.62
N VAL A 81 7.36 -4.41 -7.07
CA VAL A 81 8.06 -5.03 -5.94
C VAL A 81 9.50 -5.38 -6.31
N VAL A 82 9.71 -6.12 -7.41
CA VAL A 82 11.05 -6.54 -7.84
C VAL A 82 11.93 -5.33 -8.13
N ALA A 83 11.44 -4.37 -8.92
CA ALA A 83 12.19 -3.17 -9.27
C ALA A 83 12.58 -2.35 -8.04
N ARG A 84 11.67 -2.23 -7.06
CA ARG A 84 11.95 -1.51 -5.82
C ARG A 84 12.98 -2.20 -4.95
N LEU A 85 12.84 -3.51 -4.75
CA LEU A 85 13.78 -4.27 -3.93
C LEU A 85 15.17 -4.29 -4.57
N VAL A 86 15.28 -4.52 -5.87
CA VAL A 86 16.55 -4.46 -6.60
C VAL A 86 17.19 -3.07 -6.48
N ARG A 87 16.41 -1.99 -6.65
CA ARG A 87 16.91 -0.62 -6.49
C ARG A 87 17.46 -0.33 -5.10
N ASN A 88 16.79 -0.83 -4.06
CA ASN A 88 17.18 -0.52 -2.69
C ASN A 88 18.23 -1.49 -2.12
N PHE A 89 18.22 -2.75 -2.52
CA PHE A 89 19.04 -3.80 -1.90
C PHE A 89 19.97 -4.54 -2.87
N GLY A 90 19.90 -4.20 -4.15
CA GLY A 90 20.86 -4.69 -5.16
C GLY A 90 20.97 -6.21 -5.20
N ASP A 91 22.19 -6.71 -5.07
CA ASP A 91 22.54 -8.15 -5.17
C ASP A 91 21.96 -9.02 -4.04
N ALA A 92 21.40 -8.42 -2.98
CA ALA A 92 20.66 -9.19 -1.98
C ALA A 92 19.35 -9.77 -2.52
N VAL A 93 18.83 -9.24 -3.65
CA VAL A 93 17.64 -9.77 -4.32
C VAL A 93 18.06 -10.88 -5.29
N GLY A 94 17.81 -12.13 -4.91
CA GLY A 94 18.06 -13.30 -5.74
C GLY A 94 16.89 -13.65 -6.65
N GLY A 95 17.14 -14.60 -7.58
CA GLY A 95 16.09 -15.18 -8.42
C GLY A 95 15.11 -16.02 -7.60
N ALA A 96 13.83 -16.01 -8.00
CA ALA A 96 12.78 -16.73 -7.29
C ALA A 96 11.66 -17.21 -8.23
N GLU A 97 11.05 -18.34 -7.89
CA GLU A 97 9.73 -18.74 -8.39
C GLU A 97 8.72 -18.62 -7.27
N VAL A 98 7.59 -17.94 -7.53
CA VAL A 98 6.55 -17.64 -6.54
C VAL A 98 5.18 -18.05 -7.07
N GLU A 99 4.49 -18.88 -6.30
CA GLU A 99 3.10 -19.27 -6.52
C GLU A 99 2.19 -18.49 -5.60
N VAL A 100 1.11 -17.96 -6.17
CA VAL A 100 0.10 -17.13 -5.46
C VAL A 100 -1.25 -17.79 -5.58
N THR A 101 -1.89 -18.02 -4.44
CA THR A 101 -3.29 -18.49 -4.36
C THR A 101 -4.13 -17.52 -3.55
N SER A 102 -5.38 -17.26 -3.97
CA SER A 102 -6.22 -16.25 -3.35
C SER A 102 -7.57 -16.82 -2.89
N THR A 103 -7.96 -16.46 -1.67
CA THR A 103 -9.33 -16.65 -1.17
C THR A 103 -10.11 -15.34 -1.14
N LEU A 104 -9.49 -14.22 -1.55
CA LEU A 104 -10.18 -12.92 -1.65
C LEU A 104 -11.14 -12.93 -2.84
N PRO A 105 -12.39 -12.48 -2.66
CA PRO A 105 -13.27 -12.27 -3.79
C PRO A 105 -12.66 -11.25 -4.77
N LEU A 106 -12.70 -11.55 -6.06
CA LEU A 106 -12.13 -10.68 -7.10
C LEU A 106 -12.80 -9.30 -7.06
N ALA A 107 -11.98 -8.25 -7.12
CA ALA A 107 -12.41 -6.85 -7.16
C ALA A 107 -13.37 -6.43 -6.04
N SER A 108 -13.27 -7.08 -4.87
CA SER A 108 -14.11 -6.83 -3.70
C SER A 108 -13.75 -5.59 -2.88
N GLY A 109 -12.72 -4.86 -3.28
CA GLY A 109 -12.23 -3.72 -2.48
C GLY A 109 -11.49 -4.11 -1.20
N MET A 110 -11.11 -5.40 -1.04
CA MET A 110 -10.38 -5.90 0.14
C MET A 110 -8.85 -5.80 0.01
N SER A 111 -8.35 -4.91 -0.84
CA SER A 111 -6.91 -4.62 -1.04
C SER A 111 -6.06 -5.80 -1.48
N SER A 112 -6.56 -6.58 -2.45
CA SER A 112 -5.79 -7.69 -3.04
C SER A 112 -4.46 -7.21 -3.68
N SER A 113 -4.40 -6.00 -4.21
CA SER A 113 -3.19 -5.38 -4.74
C SER A 113 -2.13 -5.19 -3.67
N SER A 114 -2.50 -4.57 -2.54
CA SER A 114 -1.60 -4.32 -1.43
C SER A 114 -1.18 -5.63 -0.76
N ALA A 115 -2.10 -6.62 -0.65
CA ALA A 115 -1.77 -7.95 -0.17
C ALA A 115 -0.75 -8.67 -1.09
N MET A 116 -0.86 -8.51 -2.41
CA MET A 116 0.12 -9.03 -3.38
C MET A 116 1.50 -8.38 -3.16
N ILE A 117 1.56 -7.05 -3.01
CA ILE A 117 2.81 -6.33 -2.76
C ILE A 117 3.45 -6.79 -1.45
N VAL A 118 2.67 -6.83 -0.36
CA VAL A 118 3.14 -7.28 0.95
C VAL A 118 3.69 -8.71 0.85
N GLY A 119 2.92 -9.63 0.29
CA GLY A 119 3.29 -11.05 0.23
C GLY A 119 4.52 -11.31 -0.63
N LEU A 120 4.57 -10.73 -1.82
CA LEU A 120 5.72 -10.91 -2.71
C LEU A 120 6.99 -10.27 -2.13
N ALA A 121 6.87 -9.07 -1.56
CA ALA A 121 8.01 -8.44 -0.90
C ALA A 121 8.52 -9.27 0.27
N ARG A 122 7.62 -9.82 1.14
CA ARG A 122 7.99 -10.70 2.25
C ARG A 122 8.74 -11.94 1.77
N VAL A 123 8.23 -12.61 0.73
CA VAL A 123 8.89 -13.78 0.14
C VAL A 123 10.30 -13.44 -0.37
N LEU A 124 10.45 -12.38 -1.15
CA LEU A 124 11.76 -12.01 -1.71
C LEU A 124 12.74 -11.50 -0.64
N ILE A 125 12.25 -10.80 0.36
CA ILE A 125 13.02 -10.32 1.51
C ILE A 125 13.56 -11.50 2.33
N ASP A 126 12.73 -12.52 2.60
CA ASP A 126 13.16 -13.74 3.29
C ASP A 126 14.19 -14.52 2.47
N LEU A 127 13.91 -14.75 1.18
CA LEU A 127 14.81 -15.51 0.31
C LEU A 127 16.18 -14.84 0.12
N GLY A 128 16.22 -13.51 0.18
CA GLY A 128 17.43 -12.71 0.06
C GLY A 128 18.09 -12.33 1.38
N ASP A 129 17.53 -12.76 2.52
CA ASP A 129 17.97 -12.35 3.87
C ASP A 129 18.13 -10.81 4.00
N ILE A 130 17.22 -10.06 3.33
CA ILE A 130 17.32 -8.60 3.21
C ILE A 130 17.16 -7.91 4.57
N GLU A 131 16.38 -8.49 5.49
CA GLU A 131 16.21 -7.95 6.84
C GLU A 131 17.52 -7.91 7.64
N SER A 132 18.50 -8.74 7.30
CA SER A 132 19.81 -8.74 7.93
C SER A 132 20.71 -7.55 7.50
N THR A 133 20.38 -6.92 6.36
CA THR A 133 21.19 -5.81 5.81
C THR A 133 21.13 -4.56 6.70
N GLU A 134 22.25 -3.83 6.78
CA GLU A 134 22.32 -2.59 7.56
C GLU A 134 21.39 -1.50 7.03
N LEU A 135 21.15 -1.47 5.71
CA LEU A 135 20.26 -0.51 5.10
C LEU A 135 18.79 -0.76 5.50
N PHE A 136 18.37 -2.03 5.57
CA PHE A 136 17.02 -2.39 6.03
C PHE A 136 16.85 -2.02 7.51
N LYS A 137 17.74 -2.47 8.40
CA LYS A 137 17.66 -2.23 9.85
C LYS A 137 17.63 -0.75 10.21
N ARG A 138 18.41 0.07 9.49
CA ARG A 138 18.48 1.50 9.73
C ARG A 138 17.19 2.23 9.34
N ASN A 139 16.49 1.75 8.31
CA ASN A 139 15.31 2.41 7.77
C ASN A 139 13.99 1.85 8.31
N ILE A 140 13.93 0.57 8.62
CA ILE A 140 12.71 -0.13 9.03
C ILE A 140 12.88 -0.59 10.47
N CYS A 141 12.38 0.22 11.41
CA CYS A 141 12.59 0.06 12.84
C CYS A 141 11.32 -0.48 13.57
N SER A 142 10.17 -0.50 12.89
CA SER A 142 8.91 -0.99 13.43
C SER A 142 8.08 -1.65 12.33
N ILE A 143 7.00 -2.33 12.72
CA ILE A 143 6.07 -2.93 11.78
C ILE A 143 5.32 -1.85 10.98
N GLU A 144 5.06 -0.68 11.57
CA GLU A 144 4.45 0.48 10.90
C GLU A 144 5.39 1.08 9.86
N ASP A 145 6.71 1.17 10.15
CA ASP A 145 7.73 1.55 9.18
C ASP A 145 7.74 0.59 8.00
N TYR A 146 7.64 -0.70 8.29
CA TYR A 146 7.64 -1.74 7.26
C TYR A 146 6.39 -1.62 6.37
N ALA A 147 5.21 -1.51 6.98
CA ALA A 147 3.96 -1.31 6.25
C ALA A 147 4.03 -0.06 5.37
N HIS A 148 4.59 1.04 5.88
CA HIS A 148 4.76 2.28 5.13
C HIS A 148 5.75 2.11 3.97
N TYR A 149 6.89 1.43 4.18
CA TYR A 149 7.83 1.13 3.10
C TYR A 149 7.17 0.35 1.97
N LEU A 150 6.37 -0.68 2.31
CA LEU A 150 5.65 -1.49 1.32
C LEU A 150 4.57 -0.68 0.59
N ALA A 151 3.91 0.27 1.27
CA ALA A 151 3.02 1.23 0.62
C ALA A 151 3.75 2.13 -0.37
N CYS A 152 4.98 2.52 -0.04
CA CYS A 152 5.83 3.30 -0.95
C CYS A 152 6.28 2.50 -2.19
N ILE A 153 6.24 1.17 -2.18
CA ILE A 153 6.38 0.36 -3.39
C ILE A 153 5.17 0.58 -4.33
N GLU A 154 3.95 0.60 -3.77
CA GLU A 154 2.73 0.79 -4.56
C GLU A 154 2.63 2.20 -5.16
N ASN A 155 2.86 3.23 -4.34
CA ASN A 155 2.69 4.64 -4.77
C ASN A 155 3.94 5.27 -5.40
N GLY A 156 5.09 4.59 -5.35
CA GLY A 156 6.35 5.04 -5.97
C GLY A 156 7.17 6.01 -5.12
N GLN A 157 6.74 6.36 -3.91
CA GLN A 157 7.43 7.36 -3.06
C GLN A 157 8.71 6.81 -2.44
N THR A 158 9.63 7.72 -2.08
CA THR A 158 10.80 7.41 -1.27
C THR A 158 10.39 7.21 0.19
N PHE A 159 10.95 6.20 0.84
CA PHE A 159 10.79 5.95 2.27
C PHE A 159 12.13 6.13 2.97
N LYS A 160 12.30 7.20 3.73
CA LYS A 160 13.56 7.57 4.38
C LYS A 160 14.72 7.56 3.35
N GLU A 161 15.74 6.70 3.52
CA GLU A 161 16.85 6.54 2.58
C GLU A 161 16.54 5.55 1.43
N LEU A 162 15.43 4.82 1.50
CA LEU A 162 15.04 3.84 0.50
C LEU A 162 14.35 4.54 -0.67
N GLU A 163 15.12 4.76 -1.72
CA GLU A 163 14.70 5.53 -2.90
C GLU A 163 13.41 5.00 -3.54
N GLY A 164 12.54 5.91 -3.93
CA GLY A 164 11.31 5.65 -4.68
C GLY A 164 11.55 5.17 -6.11
N HIS A 165 10.51 4.61 -6.70
CA HIS A 165 10.44 4.20 -8.10
C HIS A 165 9.05 4.52 -8.66
N MET A 166 8.76 4.14 -9.91
CA MET A 166 7.49 4.48 -10.58
C MET A 166 6.22 4.01 -9.84
N GLY A 167 6.30 2.98 -8.99
CA GLY A 167 5.15 2.34 -8.39
C GLY A 167 4.21 1.71 -9.44
N VAL A 168 2.96 1.49 -9.06
CA VAL A 168 1.93 0.93 -9.96
C VAL A 168 1.02 2.01 -10.58
N GLY A 169 1.29 3.29 -10.27
CA GLY A 169 0.56 4.44 -10.79
C GLY A 169 -0.67 4.83 -9.96
N THR A 170 -0.79 4.36 -8.72
CA THR A 170 -1.79 4.81 -7.74
C THR A 170 -1.12 5.69 -6.68
N PHE A 171 -1.75 6.81 -6.30
CA PHE A 171 -1.24 7.76 -5.32
C PHE A 171 -1.98 7.63 -3.99
N GLY A 172 -2.05 6.40 -3.46
CA GLY A 172 -2.60 6.11 -2.14
C GLY A 172 -1.61 6.39 -1.02
N GLY A 173 -2.11 6.41 0.21
CA GLY A 173 -1.29 6.41 1.42
C GLY A 173 -0.91 4.99 1.86
N SER A 174 -0.72 4.79 3.17
CA SER A 174 -0.26 3.52 3.74
C SER A 174 -1.35 2.71 4.46
N GLN A 175 -2.61 3.15 4.44
CA GLN A 175 -3.70 2.54 5.19
C GLN A 175 -3.87 1.04 4.93
N ASP A 176 -3.90 0.64 3.64
CA ASP A 176 -4.11 -0.75 3.24
C ASP A 176 -3.00 -1.65 3.78
N HIS A 177 -1.75 -1.26 3.57
CA HIS A 177 -0.56 -1.99 4.05
C HIS A 177 -0.50 -2.01 5.58
N THR A 178 -0.84 -0.90 6.24
CA THR A 178 -0.90 -0.80 7.70
C THR A 178 -1.97 -1.75 8.26
N ALA A 179 -3.16 -1.78 7.67
CA ALA A 179 -4.21 -2.69 8.10
C ALA A 179 -3.80 -4.16 7.94
N ILE A 180 -3.19 -4.52 6.79
CA ILE A 180 -2.73 -5.87 6.48
C ILE A 180 -1.64 -6.34 7.46
N MET A 181 -0.67 -5.49 7.77
CA MET A 181 0.53 -5.88 8.52
C MET A 181 0.43 -5.64 10.02
N CYS A 182 -0.37 -4.65 10.43
CA CYS A 182 -0.37 -4.17 11.79
C CYS A 182 -1.67 -4.48 12.56
N SER A 183 -2.75 -4.99 11.93
CA SER A 183 -3.97 -5.36 12.65
C SER A 183 -3.73 -6.60 13.52
N HIS A 184 -4.41 -6.65 14.66
CA HIS A 184 -4.43 -7.81 15.52
C HIS A 184 -5.67 -8.66 15.27
N GLN A 185 -5.56 -9.97 15.55
CA GLN A 185 -6.68 -10.89 15.43
C GLN A 185 -7.81 -10.47 16.37
N ASP A 186 -9.06 -10.60 15.90
CA ASP A 186 -10.29 -10.32 16.63
C ASP A 186 -10.40 -8.88 17.17
N GLN A 187 -9.67 -7.93 16.54
CA GLN A 187 -9.70 -6.52 16.92
C GLN A 187 -9.92 -5.60 15.72
N LEU A 188 -10.51 -4.45 15.99
CA LEU A 188 -10.45 -3.29 15.11
C LEU A 188 -9.29 -2.41 15.59
N SER A 189 -8.41 -2.04 14.67
CA SER A 189 -7.26 -1.20 14.99
C SER A 189 -7.47 0.22 14.45
N GLN A 190 -7.28 1.21 15.30
CA GLN A 190 -7.29 2.61 14.92
C GLN A 190 -5.85 3.09 14.69
N PHE A 191 -5.64 3.69 13.53
CA PHE A 191 -4.37 4.32 13.17
C PHE A 191 -4.56 5.78 12.79
N SER A 192 -3.57 6.63 13.14
CA SER A 192 -3.32 7.91 12.49
C SER A 192 -2.16 7.78 11.51
N PHE A 193 -2.09 8.71 10.54
CA PHE A 193 -1.11 8.65 9.46
C PHE A 193 -0.28 9.92 9.37
N CYS A 194 0.85 9.80 8.67
CA CYS A 194 1.80 10.87 8.41
C CYS A 194 2.39 11.53 9.68
N PRO A 195 3.07 10.74 10.53
CA PRO A 195 3.48 9.34 10.37
C PRO A 195 2.42 8.33 10.82
N THR A 196 2.51 7.09 10.34
CA THR A 196 1.64 6.00 10.79
C THR A 196 1.88 5.69 12.26
N ARG A 197 0.79 5.72 13.05
CA ARG A 197 0.81 5.40 14.49
C ARG A 197 -0.43 4.64 14.88
N ARG A 198 -0.26 3.56 15.62
CA ARG A 198 -1.37 2.88 16.31
C ARG A 198 -1.87 3.77 17.44
N GLU A 199 -3.18 4.01 17.50
CA GLU A 199 -3.81 4.82 18.54
C GLU A 199 -4.63 3.97 19.50
N ALA A 200 -5.35 2.96 19.00
CA ALA A 200 -6.15 2.06 19.82
C ALA A 200 -6.39 0.72 19.12
N ASP A 201 -6.61 -0.31 19.91
CA ASP A 201 -7.22 -1.57 19.49
C ASP A 201 -8.54 -1.74 20.25
N ILE A 202 -9.58 -2.15 19.54
CA ILE A 202 -10.94 -2.31 20.03
C ILE A 202 -11.34 -3.75 19.78
N ASP A 203 -11.65 -4.49 20.83
CA ASP A 203 -12.08 -5.88 20.70
C ASP A 203 -13.33 -5.98 19.83
N PHE A 204 -13.28 -6.82 18.81
CA PHE A 204 -14.44 -7.08 17.97
C PHE A 204 -15.35 -8.09 18.68
N PRO A 205 -16.65 -7.77 18.88
CA PRO A 205 -17.53 -8.66 19.61
C PRO A 205 -17.69 -10.01 18.90
N SER A 206 -17.49 -11.11 19.64
CA SER A 206 -17.48 -12.46 19.09
C SER A 206 -18.81 -12.90 18.46
N ASP A 207 -19.91 -12.24 18.82
CA ASP A 207 -21.27 -12.52 18.31
C ASP A 207 -21.54 -11.85 16.95
N TYR A 208 -20.58 -11.07 16.42
CA TYR A 208 -20.72 -10.36 15.15
C TYR A 208 -19.72 -10.88 14.13
N SER A 209 -20.04 -10.65 12.87
CA SER A 209 -19.17 -10.94 11.74
C SER A 209 -19.34 -9.87 10.65
N PHE A 210 -18.27 -9.60 9.94
CA PHE A 210 -18.35 -8.82 8.71
C PHE A 210 -18.89 -9.68 7.56
N VAL A 211 -19.82 -9.15 6.82
CA VAL A 211 -20.30 -9.74 5.57
C VAL A 211 -19.89 -8.85 4.42
N VAL A 212 -19.12 -9.38 3.50
CA VAL A 212 -18.68 -8.67 2.29
C VAL A 212 -19.55 -9.10 1.13
N ALA A 213 -20.35 -8.17 0.60
CA ALA A 213 -21.15 -8.37 -0.59
C ALA A 213 -20.50 -7.69 -1.80
N VAL A 214 -20.38 -8.42 -2.91
CA VAL A 214 -19.78 -7.91 -4.16
C VAL A 214 -20.92 -7.68 -5.16
N SER A 215 -20.98 -6.46 -5.73
CA SER A 215 -22.03 -6.07 -6.68
C SER A 215 -21.91 -6.73 -8.07
N GLY A 216 -20.82 -7.43 -8.33
CA GLY A 216 -20.50 -7.97 -9.66
C GLY A 216 -19.87 -6.95 -10.62
N VAL A 217 -19.80 -5.68 -10.24
CA VAL A 217 -19.05 -4.67 -10.99
C VAL A 217 -17.58 -4.76 -10.60
N LEU A 218 -16.72 -5.08 -11.56
CA LEU A 218 -15.27 -5.17 -11.33
C LEU A 218 -14.72 -3.78 -11.04
N ALA A 219 -14.15 -3.61 -9.83
CA ALA A 219 -13.43 -2.42 -9.44
C ALA A 219 -12.00 -2.47 -10.03
N GLU A 220 -11.88 -2.36 -11.35
CA GLU A 220 -10.59 -2.30 -12.01
C GLU A 220 -9.89 -0.99 -11.68
N LYS A 221 -8.72 -1.06 -11.03
CA LYS A 221 -7.83 0.10 -10.82
C LYS A 221 -7.05 0.44 -12.11
N SER A 222 -7.65 0.23 -13.29
CA SER A 222 -7.10 0.55 -14.60
C SER A 222 -7.85 1.72 -15.26
N GLY A 223 -7.21 2.45 -16.14
CA GLY A 223 -7.85 3.52 -16.91
C GLY A 223 -8.52 4.60 -16.05
N GLN A 224 -9.79 4.92 -16.34
CA GLN A 224 -10.56 5.99 -15.68
C GLN A 224 -10.73 5.80 -14.17
N ALA A 225 -10.88 4.57 -13.69
CA ALA A 225 -11.04 4.31 -12.26
C ALA A 225 -9.77 4.69 -11.47
N ARG A 226 -8.59 4.45 -12.04
CA ARG A 226 -7.32 4.90 -11.46
C ARG A 226 -7.20 6.42 -11.43
N GLU A 227 -7.64 7.10 -12.48
CA GLU A 227 -7.63 8.57 -12.53
C GLU A 227 -8.53 9.18 -11.47
N LEU A 228 -9.75 8.62 -11.28
CA LEU A 228 -10.65 9.06 -10.22
C LEU A 228 -10.09 8.82 -8.83
N TYR A 229 -9.41 7.67 -8.61
CA TYR A 229 -8.74 7.37 -7.35
C TYR A 229 -7.61 8.38 -7.07
N ASN A 230 -6.75 8.62 -8.05
CA ASN A 230 -5.64 9.56 -7.91
C ASN A 230 -6.12 11.01 -7.74
N ARG A 231 -7.26 11.37 -8.37
CA ARG A 231 -7.85 12.71 -8.24
C ARG A 231 -8.16 13.08 -6.80
N ALA A 232 -8.63 12.16 -5.98
CA ALA A 232 -8.91 12.43 -4.56
C ALA A 232 -7.63 12.78 -3.78
N SER A 233 -6.54 12.04 -3.99
CA SER A 233 -5.25 12.32 -3.36
C SER A 233 -4.63 13.63 -3.86
N LEU A 234 -4.64 13.87 -5.16
CA LEU A 234 -4.10 15.11 -5.75
C LEU A 234 -4.91 16.35 -5.30
N ALA A 235 -6.22 16.21 -5.15
CA ALA A 235 -7.07 17.31 -4.67
C ALA A 235 -6.69 17.75 -3.24
N THR A 236 -6.35 16.82 -2.33
CA THR A 236 -5.91 17.20 -0.98
C THR A 236 -4.61 18.00 -1.01
N THR A 237 -3.67 17.64 -1.86
CA THR A 237 -2.40 18.38 -2.05
C THR A 237 -2.65 19.79 -2.57
N GLU A 238 -3.54 19.93 -3.54
CA GLU A 238 -3.87 21.24 -4.10
C GLU A 238 -4.61 22.14 -3.09
N ILE A 239 -5.52 21.58 -2.30
CA ILE A 239 -6.21 22.31 -1.22
C ILE A 239 -5.21 22.83 -0.19
N VAL A 240 -4.25 22.01 0.24
CA VAL A 240 -3.19 22.41 1.18
C VAL A 240 -2.34 23.55 0.60
N LYS A 241 -1.99 23.47 -0.67
CA LYS A 241 -1.24 24.53 -1.36
C LYS A 241 -1.99 25.84 -1.36
N LEU A 242 -3.28 25.84 -1.72
CA LEU A 242 -4.14 27.03 -1.70
C LEU A 242 -4.29 27.61 -0.28
N TRP A 243 -4.48 26.74 0.71
CA TRP A 243 -4.52 27.10 2.11
C TRP A 243 -3.25 27.83 2.55
N ASN A 244 -2.08 27.27 2.26
CA ASN A 244 -0.80 27.87 2.60
C ASN A 244 -0.61 29.22 1.92
N GLN A 245 -0.99 29.35 0.65
CA GLN A 245 -0.95 30.64 -0.08
C GLN A 245 -1.85 31.70 0.55
N ALA A 246 -3.07 31.32 0.95
CA ALA A 246 -4.05 32.27 1.51
C ALA A 246 -3.73 32.68 2.95
N THR A 247 -3.11 31.80 3.73
CA THR A 247 -2.88 32.00 5.18
C THR A 247 -1.43 32.30 5.55
N GLY A 248 -0.48 32.17 4.62
CA GLY A 248 0.96 32.28 4.91
C GLY A 248 1.54 31.11 5.72
N ARG A 249 0.81 29.99 5.85
CA ARG A 249 1.25 28.77 6.57
C ARG A 249 2.10 27.87 5.67
N SER A 250 2.66 26.83 6.28
CA SER A 250 3.48 25.81 5.62
C SER A 250 3.04 24.39 6.00
N ASP A 251 1.71 24.15 6.06
CA ASP A 251 1.16 22.86 6.38
C ASP A 251 1.50 21.86 5.24
N VAL A 252 1.84 20.61 5.62
CA VAL A 252 2.19 19.55 4.68
C VAL A 252 0.96 18.72 4.32
N TYR A 253 0.05 18.53 5.29
CA TYR A 253 -1.12 17.68 5.14
C TYR A 253 -2.41 18.44 5.45
N LEU A 254 -3.51 18.03 4.82
CA LEU A 254 -4.81 18.68 4.98
C LEU A 254 -5.30 18.69 6.43
N ASN A 255 -5.04 17.62 7.20
CA ASN A 255 -5.43 17.56 8.59
C ASN A 255 -4.74 18.65 9.45
N GLN A 256 -3.51 19.03 9.14
CA GLN A 256 -2.80 20.12 9.83
C GLN A 256 -3.51 21.46 9.56
N ALA A 257 -3.91 21.70 8.32
CA ALA A 257 -4.69 22.88 7.95
C ALA A 257 -6.04 22.90 8.70
N VAL A 258 -6.79 21.78 8.66
CA VAL A 258 -8.11 21.65 9.33
C VAL A 258 -8.02 21.90 10.84
N GLN A 259 -6.96 21.41 11.49
CA GLN A 259 -6.77 21.52 12.93
C GLN A 259 -6.08 22.82 13.38
N SER A 260 -5.70 23.69 12.45
CA SER A 260 -4.93 24.90 12.76
C SER A 260 -5.70 25.92 13.59
N SER A 261 -7.01 25.97 13.44
CA SER A 261 -7.93 26.79 14.25
C SER A 261 -9.37 26.26 14.18
N PRO A 262 -10.25 26.64 15.12
CA PRO A 262 -11.68 26.30 15.04
C PRO A 262 -12.38 26.82 13.78
N GLN A 263 -11.87 27.90 13.17
CA GLN A 263 -12.41 28.52 11.96
C GLN A 263 -11.84 27.93 10.67
N ALA A 264 -10.73 27.19 10.73
CA ALA A 264 -10.05 26.66 9.57
C ALA A 264 -10.93 25.82 8.62
N PRO A 265 -11.86 24.96 9.10
CA PRO A 265 -12.74 24.23 8.21
C PRO A 265 -13.68 25.12 7.37
N ALA A 266 -14.14 26.24 7.95
CA ALA A 266 -14.96 27.21 7.22
C ALA A 266 -14.13 27.98 6.18
N GLN A 267 -12.96 28.46 6.57
CA GLN A 267 -12.03 29.16 5.69
C GLN A 267 -11.57 28.29 4.51
N LEU A 268 -11.30 27.00 4.73
CA LEU A 268 -10.95 26.06 3.67
C LEU A 268 -12.06 25.95 2.63
N ARG A 269 -13.34 25.88 3.06
CA ARG A 269 -14.49 25.83 2.15
C ARG A 269 -14.61 27.11 1.32
N GLU A 270 -14.37 28.27 1.90
CA GLU A 270 -14.41 29.56 1.19
C GLU A 270 -13.32 29.65 0.13
N ILE A 271 -12.10 29.17 0.43
CA ILE A 271 -10.97 29.13 -0.52
C ILE A 271 -11.30 28.19 -1.71
N GLU A 272 -11.90 27.04 -1.44
CA GLU A 272 -12.28 26.05 -2.46
C GLU A 272 -13.41 26.59 -3.37
N ILE A 273 -14.47 27.18 -2.78
CA ILE A 273 -15.60 27.75 -3.53
C ILE A 273 -15.17 28.97 -4.35
N GLY A 274 -14.31 29.83 -3.80
CA GLY A 274 -13.79 31.00 -4.52
C GLY A 274 -13.06 30.64 -5.82
N ARG A 275 -12.46 29.44 -5.90
CA ARG A 275 -11.80 28.97 -7.14
C ARG A 275 -12.75 28.37 -8.17
N ALA A 276 -13.90 27.86 -7.73
CA ALA A 276 -14.91 27.31 -8.65
C ALA A 276 -15.64 28.40 -9.48
N HIS A 277 -15.43 29.67 -9.13
CA HIS A 277 -16.05 30.84 -9.75
C HIS A 277 -15.06 31.72 -10.56
N VAL A 278 -13.79 31.31 -10.71
CA VAL A 278 -12.77 31.95 -11.54
C VAL A 278 -12.37 31.00 -12.67
#